data_e6e5208c036d32dfb64d16d19cbce13c
#
_entry.id   e6e5208c036d32dfb64d16d19cbce13c
#
_cell.length_a   1.000
_cell.length_b   1.000
_cell.length_c   1.000
_cell.angle_alpha   90.00
_cell.angle_beta   90.00
_cell.angle_gamma   90.00
#
_symmetry.space_group_name_H-M   'P 1'
#
loop_
_entity.id
_entity.type
_entity.pdbx_description
1 polymer ?
#
loop_
_entity_poly.entity_id
_entity_poly.type
_entity_poly.pdbx_seq_one_letter_code
_entity_poly.pdbx_strand_id
1 'polypeptide(L)'
;MVGADVYRPAAIEQLKTLGAQIDVEVFSLGAEAKPEDIAAAGLAKAKEEGFDTLLVDTAGRLQIDTEMMEEMVRIRTAVQPDEVLLVVDSMIGQEAAELTRAFHDQVGITGAVLTKLDGDSRGGAALSIRKVSGQPIKFIGTGEKVEALQPFHPERMASRILGMGDVLTLVEKAQKEVELADVEKMQKKLQEATFDFSDFVKQMRLIKRMGSLGGLMKMIPGMNKIDDGMLKQGEQQLKRIEAMIGSMTQQERENPVSYTHLRAHETDSYLVCRLLLE
;
A
#
# COMPACT_ATOMS: atom_id res chain seq x y z
N MET A 1 20.18 -6.04 -3.63
CA MET A 1 20.09 -5.00 -2.56
C MET A 1 21.28 -5.17 -1.62
N VAL A 2 21.71 -4.08 -0.93
CA VAL A 2 22.81 -4.09 0.06
C VAL A 2 22.27 -3.61 1.40
N GLY A 3 22.45 -4.42 2.46
CA GLY A 3 22.09 -4.06 3.83
C GLY A 3 23.27 -3.46 4.56
N ALA A 4 23.33 -2.12 4.65
CA ALA A 4 24.37 -1.36 5.34
C ALA A 4 23.91 -0.80 6.71
N ASP A 5 22.70 -1.11 7.17
CA ASP A 5 22.26 -0.81 8.54
C ASP A 5 22.84 -1.83 9.52
N VAL A 6 24.01 -1.54 10.04
CA VAL A 6 24.72 -2.42 10.98
C VAL A 6 24.27 -2.25 12.42
N TYR A 7 23.51 -1.20 12.73
CA TYR A 7 23.08 -0.88 14.11
C TYR A 7 21.86 -1.66 14.54
N ARG A 8 21.08 -2.16 13.58
CA ARG A 8 19.86 -2.95 13.83
C ARG A 8 20.00 -4.35 13.21
N PRO A 9 20.45 -5.35 13.98
CA PRO A 9 20.62 -6.70 13.44
C PRO A 9 19.37 -7.27 12.77
N ALA A 10 18.18 -6.90 13.28
CA ALA A 10 16.91 -7.31 12.68
C ALA A 10 16.65 -6.68 11.30
N ALA A 11 17.25 -5.53 10.97
CA ALA A 11 17.05 -4.87 9.69
C ALA A 11 17.65 -5.69 8.54
N ILE A 12 18.83 -6.24 8.70
CA ILE A 12 19.47 -7.10 7.70
C ILE A 12 18.62 -8.35 7.43
N GLU A 13 18.12 -9.01 8.49
CA GLU A 13 17.27 -10.20 8.34
C GLU A 13 15.91 -9.86 7.72
N GLN A 14 15.35 -8.71 8.06
CA GLN A 14 14.14 -8.22 7.43
C GLN A 14 14.36 -7.94 5.92
N LEU A 15 15.48 -7.33 5.56
CA LEU A 15 15.84 -7.06 4.17
C LEU A 15 16.02 -8.37 3.39
N LYS A 16 16.67 -9.38 3.97
CA LYS A 16 16.82 -10.73 3.37
C LYS A 16 15.47 -11.41 3.16
N THR A 17 14.57 -11.31 4.15
CA THR A 17 13.22 -11.87 4.04
C THR A 17 12.44 -11.20 2.90
N LEU A 18 12.52 -9.87 2.81
CA LEU A 18 11.89 -9.11 1.73
C LEU A 18 12.51 -9.47 0.37
N GLY A 19 13.84 -9.54 0.29
CA GLY A 19 14.55 -9.94 -0.93
C GLY A 19 14.10 -11.31 -1.45
N ALA A 20 13.96 -12.28 -0.54
CA ALA A 20 13.46 -13.61 -0.89
C ALA A 20 12.01 -13.60 -1.38
N GLN A 21 11.15 -12.70 -0.87
CA GLN A 21 9.77 -12.58 -1.32
C GLN A 21 9.63 -12.00 -2.75
N ILE A 22 10.56 -11.13 -3.15
CA ILE A 22 10.53 -10.45 -4.45
C ILE A 22 11.59 -10.98 -5.42
N ASP A 23 12.25 -12.09 -5.07
CA ASP A 23 13.32 -12.72 -5.86
C ASP A 23 14.49 -11.76 -6.17
N VAL A 24 14.94 -10.99 -5.17
CA VAL A 24 16.05 -10.04 -5.28
C VAL A 24 17.13 -10.40 -4.27
N GLU A 25 18.35 -10.57 -4.76
CA GLU A 25 19.50 -10.89 -3.92
C GLU A 25 19.82 -9.78 -2.91
N VAL A 26 20.18 -10.18 -1.68
CA VAL A 26 20.59 -9.27 -0.61
C VAL A 26 22.01 -9.59 -0.16
N PHE A 27 22.89 -8.60 -0.31
CA PHE A 27 24.27 -8.64 0.11
C PHE A 27 24.49 -7.92 1.44
N SER A 28 25.27 -8.49 2.34
CA SER A 28 25.71 -7.86 3.60
C SER A 28 26.98 -8.54 4.08
N LEU A 29 27.87 -7.80 4.75
CA LEU A 29 29.07 -8.30 5.39
C LEU A 29 28.88 -8.54 6.91
N GLY A 30 27.65 -8.36 7.41
CA GLY A 30 27.35 -8.48 8.83
C GLY A 30 27.51 -7.17 9.59
N ALA A 31 27.24 -7.22 10.91
CA ALA A 31 27.15 -6.03 11.76
C ALA A 31 28.51 -5.48 12.23
N GLU A 32 29.62 -6.20 12.01
CA GLU A 32 30.95 -5.77 12.45
C GLU A 32 31.72 -4.96 11.38
N ALA A 33 31.27 -5.00 10.12
CA ALA A 33 31.85 -4.24 9.03
C ALA A 33 31.33 -2.80 9.03
N LYS A 34 32.15 -1.88 8.52
CA LYS A 34 31.72 -0.48 8.38
C LYS A 34 30.70 -0.32 7.25
N PRO A 35 29.67 0.50 7.43
CA PRO A 35 28.62 0.71 6.42
C PRO A 35 29.16 1.12 5.03
N GLU A 36 30.17 1.99 5.00
CA GLU A 36 30.82 2.41 3.78
C GLU A 36 31.54 1.27 3.05
N ASP A 37 32.18 0.34 3.79
CA ASP A 37 32.87 -0.81 3.22
C ASP A 37 31.87 -1.84 2.68
N ILE A 38 30.75 -2.04 3.38
CA ILE A 38 29.64 -2.90 2.92
C ILE A 38 29.06 -2.36 1.60
N ALA A 39 28.82 -1.05 1.55
CA ALA A 39 28.26 -0.41 0.38
C ALA A 39 29.22 -0.49 -0.83
N ALA A 40 30.52 -0.25 -0.61
CA ALA A 40 31.55 -0.35 -1.64
C ALA A 40 31.72 -1.79 -2.17
N ALA A 41 31.75 -2.78 -1.27
CA ALA A 41 31.81 -4.19 -1.63
C ALA A 41 30.56 -4.64 -2.40
N GLY A 42 29.38 -4.19 -1.97
CA GLY A 42 28.12 -4.45 -2.68
C GLY A 42 28.08 -3.84 -4.08
N LEU A 43 28.63 -2.64 -4.26
CA LEU A 43 28.78 -2.02 -5.58
C LEU A 43 29.74 -2.79 -6.49
N ALA A 44 30.87 -3.26 -5.94
CA ALA A 44 31.84 -4.06 -6.70
C ALA A 44 31.19 -5.37 -7.17
N LYS A 45 30.49 -6.07 -6.28
CA LYS A 45 29.74 -7.30 -6.59
C LYS A 45 28.67 -7.06 -7.64
N ALA A 46 27.88 -5.98 -7.50
CA ALA A 46 26.84 -5.64 -8.46
C ALA A 46 27.38 -5.42 -9.87
N LYS A 47 28.55 -4.78 -9.99
CA LYS A 47 29.23 -4.59 -11.28
C LYS A 47 29.78 -5.88 -11.86
N GLU A 48 30.35 -6.76 -11.02
CA GLU A 48 30.89 -8.06 -11.42
C GLU A 48 29.80 -8.99 -11.95
N GLU A 49 28.66 -9.01 -11.28
CA GLU A 49 27.51 -9.87 -11.62
C GLU A 49 26.59 -9.25 -12.69
N GLY A 50 26.82 -8.00 -13.12
CA GLY A 50 26.08 -7.34 -14.18
C GLY A 50 24.68 -6.87 -13.80
N PHE A 51 24.47 -6.50 -12.54
CA PHE A 51 23.19 -5.92 -12.08
C PHE A 51 23.03 -4.48 -12.61
N ASP A 52 21.86 -4.15 -13.13
CA ASP A 52 21.51 -2.83 -13.64
C ASP A 52 21.26 -1.80 -12.53
N THR A 53 20.77 -2.25 -11.39
CA THR A 53 20.34 -1.37 -10.29
C THR A 53 20.81 -1.91 -8.95
N LEU A 54 21.42 -1.05 -8.14
CA LEU A 54 21.81 -1.33 -6.77
C LEU A 54 21.06 -0.43 -5.81
N LEU A 55 20.38 -1.02 -4.84
CA LEU A 55 19.76 -0.32 -3.71
C LEU A 55 20.60 -0.57 -2.47
N VAL A 56 21.04 0.51 -1.81
CA VAL A 56 21.79 0.47 -0.55
C VAL A 56 20.88 0.95 0.57
N ASP A 57 20.51 0.05 1.47
CA ASP A 57 19.74 0.35 2.68
C ASP A 57 20.68 0.78 3.80
N THR A 58 20.46 1.97 4.33
CA THR A 58 21.31 2.60 5.34
C THR A 58 20.55 2.77 6.65
N ALA A 59 21.29 2.96 7.75
CA ALA A 59 20.70 3.25 9.04
C ALA A 59 19.82 4.51 9.00
N GLY A 60 18.67 4.46 9.69
CA GLY A 60 17.80 5.58 9.92
C GLY A 60 17.62 5.82 11.42
N ARG A 61 17.74 7.07 11.86
CA ARG A 61 17.44 7.49 13.24
C ARG A 61 16.45 8.64 13.23
N LEU A 62 15.65 8.74 14.29
CA LEU A 62 14.67 9.81 14.45
C LEU A 62 15.32 11.18 14.77
N GLN A 63 16.54 11.17 15.31
CA GLN A 63 17.25 12.38 15.65
C GLN A 63 18.42 12.59 14.70
N ILE A 64 18.62 13.84 14.29
CA ILE A 64 19.77 14.25 13.49
C ILE A 64 21.00 14.20 14.39
N ASP A 65 21.87 13.23 14.10
CA ASP A 65 23.11 12.99 14.80
C ASP A 65 24.27 13.28 13.82
N THR A 66 25.25 14.03 14.27
CA THR A 66 26.40 14.43 13.46
C THR A 66 27.16 13.20 12.94
N GLU A 67 27.35 12.18 13.78
CA GLU A 67 28.06 10.94 13.41
C GLU A 67 27.32 10.19 12.30
N MET A 68 26.01 10.09 12.38
CA MET A 68 25.19 9.47 11.34
C MET A 68 25.28 10.26 10.02
N MET A 69 25.24 11.59 10.09
CA MET A 69 25.35 12.42 8.86
C MET A 69 26.69 12.26 8.20
N GLU A 70 27.77 12.21 8.97
CA GLU A 70 29.11 11.92 8.46
C GLU A 70 29.20 10.52 7.85
N GLU A 71 28.56 9.53 8.45
CA GLU A 71 28.46 8.18 7.90
C GLU A 71 27.76 8.18 6.53
N MET A 72 26.61 8.86 6.43
CA MET A 72 25.90 8.98 5.15
C MET A 72 26.78 9.63 4.07
N VAL A 73 27.56 10.66 4.43
CA VAL A 73 28.52 11.31 3.52
C VAL A 73 29.62 10.33 3.10
N ARG A 74 30.15 9.51 4.03
CA ARG A 74 31.16 8.49 3.69
C ARG A 74 30.60 7.42 2.75
N ILE A 75 29.40 6.91 3.03
CA ILE A 75 28.72 5.94 2.14
C ILE A 75 28.51 6.56 0.75
N ARG A 76 27.96 7.76 0.68
CA ARG A 76 27.77 8.47 -0.60
C ARG A 76 29.05 8.64 -1.36
N THR A 77 30.15 9.00 -0.68
CA THR A 77 31.46 9.19 -1.31
C THR A 77 32.02 7.87 -1.84
N ALA A 78 31.82 6.77 -1.12
CA ALA A 78 32.30 5.44 -1.50
C ALA A 78 31.59 4.86 -2.72
N VAL A 79 30.25 5.07 -2.84
CA VAL A 79 29.46 4.45 -3.92
C VAL A 79 29.10 5.41 -5.05
N GLN A 80 29.18 6.74 -4.82
CA GLN A 80 28.81 7.80 -5.79
C GLN A 80 27.46 7.49 -6.47
N PRO A 81 26.35 7.44 -5.69
CA PRO A 81 25.06 7.00 -6.21
C PRO A 81 24.48 8.03 -7.17
N ASP A 82 23.74 7.57 -8.18
CA ASP A 82 22.96 8.42 -9.08
C ASP A 82 21.80 9.10 -8.33
N GLU A 83 21.25 8.40 -7.32
CA GLU A 83 20.12 8.86 -6.53
C GLU A 83 20.38 8.68 -5.04
N VAL A 84 20.06 9.72 -4.28
CA VAL A 84 20.01 9.71 -2.80
C VAL A 84 18.60 10.04 -2.38
N LEU A 85 17.86 9.03 -1.95
CA LEU A 85 16.44 9.14 -1.58
C LEU A 85 16.27 9.20 -0.07
N LEU A 86 15.70 10.31 0.41
CA LEU A 86 15.32 10.43 1.81
C LEU A 86 13.93 9.83 2.04
N VAL A 87 13.86 8.83 2.92
CA VAL A 87 12.59 8.23 3.34
C VAL A 87 12.03 8.99 4.53
N VAL A 88 10.85 9.59 4.36
CA VAL A 88 10.22 10.44 5.37
C VAL A 88 8.82 9.92 5.72
N ASP A 89 8.53 9.82 7.00
CA ASP A 89 7.20 9.56 7.51
C ASP A 89 6.31 10.80 7.34
N SER A 90 5.20 10.69 6.59
CA SER A 90 4.30 11.82 6.34
C SER A 90 3.58 12.32 7.60
N MET A 91 3.55 11.51 8.66
CA MET A 91 2.84 11.84 9.90
C MET A 91 3.64 12.74 10.86
N ILE A 92 4.95 12.88 10.66
CA ILE A 92 5.80 13.73 11.57
C ILE A 92 5.63 15.24 11.36
N GLY A 93 4.77 15.64 10.42
CA GLY A 93 4.37 17.04 10.26
C GLY A 93 5.51 17.99 9.90
N GLN A 94 5.67 19.09 10.66
CA GLN A 94 6.68 20.11 10.37
C GLN A 94 8.12 19.64 10.58
N GLU A 95 8.37 18.70 11.46
CA GLU A 95 9.69 18.10 11.68
C GLU A 95 10.26 17.47 10.41
N ALA A 96 9.37 16.96 9.53
CA ALA A 96 9.76 16.46 8.22
C ALA A 96 10.53 17.49 7.38
N ALA A 97 10.16 18.76 7.49
CA ALA A 97 10.80 19.85 6.74
C ALA A 97 12.22 20.15 7.27
N GLU A 98 12.39 20.19 8.59
CA GLU A 98 13.70 20.42 9.22
C GLU A 98 14.64 19.26 8.97
N LEU A 99 14.16 18.02 9.12
CA LEU A 99 14.89 16.80 8.79
C LEU A 99 15.36 16.82 7.33
N THR A 100 14.44 17.10 6.41
CA THR A 100 14.74 17.15 4.99
C THR A 100 15.77 18.21 4.63
N ARG A 101 15.71 19.37 5.27
CA ARG A 101 16.70 20.45 5.10
C ARG A 101 18.09 19.99 5.52
N ALA A 102 18.20 19.42 6.72
CA ALA A 102 19.48 18.96 7.23
C ALA A 102 20.13 17.90 6.33
N PHE A 103 19.34 16.91 5.88
CA PHE A 103 19.82 15.89 4.94
C PHE A 103 20.16 16.48 3.57
N HIS A 104 19.39 17.47 3.09
CA HIS A 104 19.69 18.13 1.83
C HIS A 104 21.03 18.88 1.89
N ASP A 105 21.25 19.67 2.95
CA ASP A 105 22.41 20.52 3.09
C ASP A 105 23.69 19.70 3.35
N GLN A 106 23.61 18.60 4.09
CA GLN A 106 24.81 17.82 4.47
C GLN A 106 25.06 16.63 3.55
N VAL A 107 24.05 15.88 3.19
CA VAL A 107 24.19 14.65 2.38
C VAL A 107 23.90 14.90 0.90
N GLY A 108 23.08 15.91 0.57
CA GLY A 108 22.72 16.23 -0.82
C GLY A 108 21.76 15.23 -1.43
N ILE A 109 20.56 15.14 -0.86
CA ILE A 109 19.48 14.29 -1.39
C ILE A 109 19.05 14.72 -2.79
N THR A 110 18.67 13.77 -3.62
CA THR A 110 18.15 13.99 -4.98
C THR A 110 16.65 13.82 -5.10
N GLY A 111 16.02 13.24 -4.08
CA GLY A 111 14.59 13.04 -4.02
C GLY A 111 14.14 12.55 -2.66
N ALA A 112 12.83 12.46 -2.48
CA ALA A 112 12.21 11.94 -1.26
C ALA A 112 11.19 10.83 -1.56
N VAL A 113 11.04 9.94 -0.58
CA VAL A 113 9.98 8.92 -0.53
C VAL A 113 9.13 9.22 0.70
N LEU A 114 7.82 9.42 0.50
CA LEU A 114 6.88 9.63 1.59
C LEU A 114 6.23 8.32 2.00
N THR A 115 6.35 7.94 3.27
CA THR A 115 5.70 6.75 3.82
C THR A 115 4.48 7.10 4.68
N LYS A 116 3.68 6.10 5.01
CA LYS A 116 2.47 6.19 5.85
C LYS A 116 1.42 7.21 5.35
N LEU A 117 1.33 7.36 4.03
CA LEU A 117 0.39 8.29 3.42
C LEU A 117 -1.08 7.84 3.59
N ASP A 118 -1.31 6.58 3.94
CA ASP A 118 -2.60 6.03 4.34
C ASP A 118 -3.11 6.62 5.67
N GLY A 119 -2.21 7.03 6.57
CA GLY A 119 -2.51 7.74 7.81
C GLY A 119 -2.61 9.27 7.67
N ASP A 120 -1.99 9.86 6.66
CA ASP A 120 -2.05 11.31 6.39
C ASP A 120 -3.22 11.65 5.46
N SER A 121 -4.29 12.18 6.05
CA SER A 121 -5.50 12.54 5.28
C SER A 121 -5.30 13.71 4.32
N ARG A 122 -4.26 14.52 4.48
CA ARG A 122 -4.09 15.77 3.72
C ARG A 122 -2.80 15.86 2.89
N GLY A 123 -1.78 15.03 3.18
CA GLY A 123 -0.51 15.06 2.43
C GLY A 123 0.30 16.36 2.58
N GLY A 124 0.12 17.08 3.69
CA GLY A 124 0.79 18.36 3.93
C GLY A 124 2.31 18.28 3.97
N ALA A 125 2.86 17.15 4.41
CA ALA A 125 4.30 16.88 4.43
C ALA A 125 4.93 16.99 3.03
N ALA A 126 4.20 16.58 1.98
CA ALA A 126 4.68 16.66 0.60
C ALA A 126 5.01 18.10 0.16
N LEU A 127 4.14 19.05 0.49
CA LEU A 127 4.38 20.47 0.18
C LEU A 127 5.58 21.03 0.95
N SER A 128 5.68 20.71 2.24
CA SER A 128 6.77 21.18 3.10
C SER A 128 8.12 20.68 2.63
N ILE A 129 8.24 19.38 2.35
CA ILE A 129 9.47 18.77 1.84
C ILE A 129 9.88 19.39 0.51
N ARG A 130 8.95 19.49 -0.45
CA ARG A 130 9.23 20.08 -1.77
C ARG A 130 9.69 21.52 -1.65
N LYS A 131 9.06 22.31 -0.80
CA LYS A 131 9.40 23.73 -0.62
C LYS A 131 10.74 23.92 0.07
N VAL A 132 11.11 23.07 1.02
CA VAL A 132 12.32 23.20 1.82
C VAL A 132 13.55 22.69 1.07
N SER A 133 13.50 21.51 0.47
CA SER A 133 14.64 20.92 -0.22
C SER A 133 14.75 21.30 -1.70
N GLY A 134 13.66 21.77 -2.31
CA GLY A 134 13.60 21.92 -3.77
C GLY A 134 13.63 20.61 -4.54
N GLN A 135 13.81 19.47 -3.86
CA GLN A 135 13.92 18.16 -4.48
C GLN A 135 12.56 17.51 -4.74
N PRO A 136 12.44 16.69 -5.81
CA PRO A 136 11.18 16.02 -6.11
C PRO A 136 10.86 14.92 -5.09
N ILE A 137 9.57 14.72 -4.84
CA ILE A 137 9.09 13.47 -4.26
C ILE A 137 8.99 12.47 -5.41
N LYS A 138 9.60 11.30 -5.27
CA LYS A 138 9.64 10.28 -6.32
C LYS A 138 8.64 9.16 -6.10
N PHE A 139 8.49 8.73 -4.85
CA PHE A 139 7.61 7.63 -4.48
C PHE A 139 6.80 7.95 -3.24
N ILE A 140 5.68 7.24 -3.10
CA ILE A 140 4.82 7.25 -1.92
C ILE A 140 4.53 5.82 -1.45
N GLY A 141 4.54 5.62 -0.14
CA GLY A 141 4.10 4.39 0.52
C GLY A 141 2.72 4.59 1.14
N THR A 142 1.77 3.77 0.73
CA THR A 142 0.36 3.80 1.18
C THR A 142 -0.02 2.57 2.00
N GLY A 143 0.95 1.81 2.50
CA GLY A 143 0.77 0.60 3.28
C GLY A 143 2.08 -0.15 3.48
N GLU A 144 2.02 -1.34 4.08
CA GLU A 144 3.19 -2.13 4.47
C GLU A 144 3.68 -3.12 3.39
N LYS A 145 2.88 -3.38 2.37
CA LYS A 145 3.21 -4.33 1.31
C LYS A 145 4.02 -3.65 0.20
N VAL A 146 4.79 -4.44 -0.54
CA VAL A 146 5.59 -3.95 -1.67
C VAL A 146 4.73 -3.25 -2.73
N GLU A 147 3.53 -3.77 -3.00
CA GLU A 147 2.58 -3.20 -3.96
C GLU A 147 2.00 -1.85 -3.50
N ALA A 148 2.18 -1.50 -2.23
CA ALA A 148 1.77 -0.20 -1.69
C ALA A 148 2.78 0.92 -1.99
N LEU A 149 3.97 0.61 -2.53
CA LEU A 149 4.91 1.61 -3.04
C LEU A 149 4.48 2.04 -4.44
N GLN A 150 4.24 3.34 -4.62
CA GLN A 150 3.74 3.90 -5.88
C GLN A 150 4.58 5.11 -6.31
N PRO A 151 4.70 5.38 -7.62
CA PRO A 151 5.26 6.64 -8.11
C PRO A 151 4.45 7.85 -7.59
N PHE A 152 5.14 8.94 -7.34
CA PHE A 152 4.49 10.18 -6.93
C PHE A 152 3.85 10.89 -8.12
N HIS A 153 2.56 11.17 -8.04
CA HIS A 153 1.80 11.94 -9.04
C HIS A 153 1.37 13.30 -8.44
N PRO A 154 2.03 14.41 -8.82
CA PRO A 154 1.77 15.73 -8.24
C PRO A 154 0.30 16.17 -8.34
N GLU A 155 -0.36 15.92 -9.47
CA GLU A 155 -1.75 16.29 -9.72
C GLU A 155 -2.73 15.55 -8.79
N ARG A 156 -2.49 14.25 -8.56
CA ARG A 156 -3.29 13.44 -7.62
C ARG A 156 -3.11 13.92 -6.19
N MET A 157 -1.87 14.27 -5.82
CA MET A 157 -1.57 14.79 -4.50
C MET A 157 -2.23 16.16 -4.29
N ALA A 158 -2.18 17.05 -5.28
CA ALA A 158 -2.87 18.34 -5.24
C ALA A 158 -4.38 18.15 -5.07
N SER A 159 -5.00 17.27 -5.83
CA SER A 159 -6.42 16.93 -5.71
C SER A 159 -6.79 16.42 -4.33
N ARG A 160 -5.92 15.57 -3.73
CA ARG A 160 -6.09 15.03 -2.38
C ARG A 160 -6.00 16.15 -1.33
N ILE A 161 -5.00 17.04 -1.42
CA ILE A 161 -4.81 18.19 -0.51
C ILE A 161 -6.02 19.12 -0.56
N LEU A 162 -6.57 19.36 -1.75
CA LEU A 162 -7.75 20.22 -1.98
C LEU A 162 -9.07 19.53 -1.60
N GLY A 163 -9.05 18.26 -1.17
CA GLY A 163 -10.25 17.52 -0.79
C GLY A 163 -11.13 17.09 -1.97
N MET A 164 -10.61 17.16 -3.20
CA MET A 164 -11.32 16.72 -4.41
C MET A 164 -11.33 15.20 -4.61
N GLY A 165 -10.66 14.46 -3.72
CA GLY A 165 -10.52 12.99 -3.83
C GLY A 165 -9.49 12.55 -4.87
N ASP A 166 -9.29 11.26 -4.99
CA ASP A 166 -8.38 10.65 -5.97
C ASP A 166 -9.15 9.70 -6.91
N VAL A 167 -10.00 10.30 -7.72
CA VAL A 167 -10.88 9.57 -8.67
C VAL A 167 -10.05 8.80 -9.70
N LEU A 168 -8.91 9.34 -10.13
CA LEU A 168 -8.05 8.69 -11.13
C LEU A 168 -7.48 7.37 -10.61
N THR A 169 -6.96 7.35 -9.38
CA THR A 169 -6.49 6.10 -8.75
C THR A 169 -7.63 5.09 -8.59
N LEU A 170 -8.84 5.55 -8.28
CA LEU A 170 -10.00 4.65 -8.20
C LEU A 170 -10.32 4.03 -9.56
N VAL A 171 -10.33 4.83 -10.62
CA VAL A 171 -10.57 4.35 -12.00
C VAL A 171 -9.48 3.37 -12.45
N GLU A 172 -8.20 3.66 -12.19
CA GLU A 172 -7.09 2.75 -12.53
C GLU A 172 -7.16 1.42 -11.77
N LYS A 173 -7.49 1.44 -10.48
CA LYS A 173 -7.72 0.22 -9.72
C LYS A 173 -8.88 -0.58 -10.26
N ALA A 174 -9.99 0.09 -10.59
CA ALA A 174 -11.13 -0.57 -11.21
C ALA A 174 -10.76 -1.20 -12.55
N GLN A 175 -10.01 -0.50 -13.40
CA GLN A 175 -9.57 -1.02 -14.70
C GLN A 175 -8.62 -2.21 -14.61
N LYS A 176 -7.76 -2.26 -13.59
CA LYS A 176 -6.84 -3.40 -13.39
C LYS A 176 -7.54 -4.67 -12.91
N GLU A 177 -8.60 -4.53 -12.11
CA GLU A 177 -9.28 -5.67 -11.49
C GLU A 177 -10.50 -6.16 -12.28
N VAL A 178 -11.01 -5.33 -13.20
CA VAL A 178 -12.23 -5.61 -13.96
C VAL A 178 -11.88 -5.89 -15.41
N GLU A 179 -12.00 -7.14 -15.84
CA GLU A 179 -11.96 -7.47 -17.25
C GLU A 179 -13.21 -6.91 -17.95
N LEU A 180 -13.03 -6.21 -19.05
CA LEU A 180 -14.14 -5.61 -19.85
C LEU A 180 -15.21 -6.67 -20.21
N ALA A 181 -14.79 -7.90 -20.46
CA ALA A 181 -15.69 -9.02 -20.73
C ALA A 181 -16.62 -9.38 -19.56
N ASP A 182 -16.19 -9.17 -18.33
CA ASP A 182 -17.00 -9.44 -17.13
C ASP A 182 -18.05 -8.34 -16.91
N VAL A 183 -17.73 -7.09 -17.28
CA VAL A 183 -18.69 -5.97 -17.23
C VAL A 183 -19.82 -6.19 -18.24
N GLU A 184 -19.51 -6.57 -19.47
CA GLU A 184 -20.50 -6.82 -20.50
C GLU A 184 -21.44 -7.99 -20.14
N LYS A 185 -20.88 -9.09 -19.63
CA LYS A 185 -21.67 -10.25 -19.15
C LYS A 185 -22.62 -9.85 -18.03
N MET A 186 -22.15 -9.00 -17.14
CA MET A 186 -22.94 -8.54 -16.00
C MET A 186 -24.05 -7.58 -16.41
N GLN A 187 -23.75 -6.65 -17.31
CA GLN A 187 -24.75 -5.74 -17.85
C GLN A 187 -25.86 -6.53 -18.58
N LYS A 188 -25.51 -7.57 -19.31
CA LYS A 188 -26.47 -8.48 -19.94
C LYS A 188 -27.34 -9.19 -18.89
N LYS A 189 -26.74 -9.76 -17.85
CA LYS A 189 -27.48 -10.46 -16.77
C LYS A 189 -28.43 -9.53 -16.02
N LEU A 190 -28.02 -8.26 -15.82
CA LEU A 190 -28.92 -7.24 -15.20
C LEU A 190 -30.08 -6.88 -16.12
N GLN A 191 -29.84 -6.73 -17.43
CA GLN A 191 -30.91 -6.46 -18.41
C GLN A 191 -31.89 -7.63 -18.56
N GLU A 192 -31.39 -8.85 -18.50
CA GLU A 192 -32.18 -10.09 -18.59
C GLU A 192 -32.83 -10.52 -17.27
N ALA A 193 -32.65 -9.75 -16.20
CA ALA A 193 -33.10 -10.05 -14.83
C ALA A 193 -32.64 -11.45 -14.32
N THR A 194 -31.48 -11.90 -14.77
CA THR A 194 -30.86 -13.20 -14.42
C THR A 194 -29.74 -13.06 -13.39
N PHE A 195 -29.65 -11.92 -12.72
CA PHE A 195 -28.67 -11.66 -11.68
C PHE A 195 -28.99 -12.47 -10.40
N ASP A 196 -28.06 -13.33 -9.98
CA ASP A 196 -28.21 -14.25 -8.86
C ASP A 196 -27.30 -13.95 -7.67
N PHE A 197 -27.43 -14.69 -6.55
CA PHE A 197 -26.58 -14.51 -5.38
C PHE A 197 -25.11 -14.90 -5.62
N SER A 198 -24.83 -15.79 -6.55
CA SER A 198 -23.46 -16.14 -6.94
C SER A 198 -22.78 -14.98 -7.65
N ASP A 199 -23.52 -14.25 -8.49
CA ASP A 199 -23.03 -13.03 -9.14
C ASP A 199 -22.79 -11.91 -8.11
N PHE A 200 -23.67 -11.77 -7.13
CA PHE A 200 -23.50 -10.82 -6.03
C PHE A 200 -22.21 -11.10 -5.24
N VAL A 201 -21.94 -12.35 -4.87
CA VAL A 201 -20.70 -12.73 -4.16
C VAL A 201 -19.46 -12.45 -5.01
N LYS A 202 -19.50 -12.73 -6.32
CA LYS A 202 -18.39 -12.40 -7.24
C LYS A 202 -18.09 -10.89 -7.24
N GLN A 203 -19.13 -10.06 -7.27
CA GLN A 203 -19.00 -8.60 -7.20
C GLN A 203 -18.39 -8.13 -5.87
N MET A 204 -18.87 -8.69 -4.78
CA MET A 204 -18.33 -8.36 -3.47
C MET A 204 -16.85 -8.72 -3.34
N ARG A 205 -16.43 -9.85 -3.90
CA ARG A 205 -15.02 -10.27 -3.94
C ARG A 205 -14.18 -9.35 -4.81
N LEU A 206 -14.71 -8.87 -5.93
CA LEU A 206 -14.04 -7.91 -6.80
C LEU A 206 -13.80 -6.60 -6.06
N ILE A 207 -14.82 -6.05 -5.38
CA ILE A 207 -14.68 -4.84 -4.56
C ILE A 207 -13.63 -5.03 -3.46
N LYS A 208 -13.61 -6.19 -2.79
CA LYS A 208 -12.59 -6.50 -1.77
C LYS A 208 -11.16 -6.56 -2.34
N ARG A 209 -10.97 -7.02 -3.58
CA ARG A 209 -9.65 -7.03 -4.25
C ARG A 209 -9.15 -5.61 -4.56
N MET A 210 -10.06 -4.68 -4.87
CA MET A 210 -9.71 -3.27 -5.11
C MET A 210 -9.23 -2.55 -3.83
N GLY A 211 -9.43 -3.15 -2.65
CA GLY A 211 -9.02 -2.61 -1.36
C GLY A 211 -10.13 -2.62 -0.31
N SER A 212 -9.86 -2.04 0.88
CA SER A 212 -10.89 -1.89 1.90
C SER A 212 -11.99 -0.95 1.44
N LEU A 213 -13.24 -1.25 1.81
CA LEU A 213 -14.40 -0.40 1.48
C LEU A 213 -14.18 1.04 1.97
N GLY A 214 -13.60 1.20 3.17
CA GLY A 214 -13.25 2.50 3.73
C GLY A 214 -12.21 3.25 2.89
N GLY A 215 -11.20 2.55 2.37
CA GLY A 215 -10.20 3.14 1.48
C GLY A 215 -10.79 3.64 0.16
N LEU A 216 -11.69 2.85 -0.45
CA LEU A 216 -12.38 3.22 -1.69
C LEU A 216 -13.32 4.42 -1.48
N MET A 217 -14.07 4.45 -0.38
CA MET A 217 -14.97 5.56 -0.06
C MET A 217 -14.22 6.87 0.21
N LYS A 218 -13.04 6.83 0.82
CA LYS A 218 -12.19 8.01 1.02
C LYS A 218 -11.67 8.62 -0.29
N MET A 219 -11.66 7.86 -1.40
CA MET A 219 -11.27 8.36 -2.73
C MET A 219 -12.40 9.09 -3.46
N ILE A 220 -13.65 8.96 -3.01
CA ILE A 220 -14.81 9.61 -3.61
C ILE A 220 -14.95 11.03 -3.04
N PRO A 221 -15.06 12.07 -3.89
CA PRO A 221 -15.26 13.43 -3.46
C PRO A 221 -16.50 13.58 -2.57
N GLY A 222 -16.36 14.24 -1.42
CA GLY A 222 -17.46 14.50 -0.49
C GLY A 222 -17.76 13.36 0.51
N MET A 223 -17.16 12.17 0.37
CA MET A 223 -17.33 11.04 1.29
C MET A 223 -16.24 10.93 2.37
N ASN A 224 -15.27 11.81 2.41
CA ASN A 224 -14.15 11.80 3.36
C ASN A 224 -14.54 11.98 4.83
N LYS A 225 -15.82 12.30 5.11
CA LYS A 225 -16.36 12.55 6.47
C LYS A 225 -17.12 11.37 7.05
N ILE A 226 -17.12 10.22 6.38
CA ILE A 226 -17.81 9.04 6.91
C ILE A 226 -17.02 8.51 8.11
N ASP A 227 -17.71 8.31 9.22
CA ASP A 227 -17.15 7.78 10.44
C ASP A 227 -16.60 6.35 10.23
N ASP A 228 -15.35 6.12 10.66
CA ASP A 228 -14.70 4.80 10.59
C ASP A 228 -15.51 3.70 11.32
N GLY A 229 -16.34 4.08 12.31
CA GLY A 229 -17.27 3.18 12.98
C GLY A 229 -18.36 2.65 12.04
N MET A 230 -18.96 3.52 11.23
CA MET A 230 -19.96 3.13 10.23
C MET A 230 -19.36 2.23 9.14
N LEU A 231 -18.14 2.49 8.72
CA LEU A 231 -17.42 1.68 7.72
C LEU A 231 -17.16 0.27 8.25
N LYS A 232 -16.69 0.13 9.50
CA LYS A 232 -16.49 -1.18 10.14
C LYS A 232 -17.79 -1.97 10.30
N GLN A 233 -18.88 -1.30 10.65
CA GLN A 233 -20.20 -1.95 10.73
C GLN A 233 -20.66 -2.44 9.36
N GLY A 234 -20.48 -1.64 8.31
CA GLY A 234 -20.76 -2.03 6.93
C GLY A 234 -19.97 -3.26 6.49
N GLU A 235 -18.66 -3.30 6.77
CA GLU A 235 -17.82 -4.45 6.47
C GLU A 235 -18.26 -5.72 7.23
N GLN A 236 -18.67 -5.58 8.49
CA GLN A 236 -19.20 -6.72 9.26
C GLN A 236 -20.52 -7.24 8.70
N GLN A 237 -21.41 -6.34 8.27
CA GLN A 237 -22.68 -6.76 7.65
C GLN A 237 -22.42 -7.47 6.32
N LEU A 238 -21.50 -6.98 5.50
CA LEU A 238 -21.12 -7.64 4.25
C LEU A 238 -20.53 -9.02 4.47
N LYS A 239 -19.71 -9.22 5.51
CA LYS A 239 -19.21 -10.55 5.90
C LYS A 239 -20.34 -11.49 6.30
N ARG A 240 -21.34 -11.00 7.04
CA ARG A 240 -22.52 -11.79 7.42
C ARG A 240 -23.34 -12.20 6.20
N ILE A 241 -23.57 -11.28 5.26
CA ILE A 241 -24.29 -11.58 4.00
C ILE A 241 -23.52 -12.63 3.19
N GLU A 242 -22.18 -12.48 3.06
CA GLU A 242 -21.33 -13.46 2.37
C GLU A 242 -21.41 -14.85 3.02
N ALA A 243 -21.41 -14.91 4.36
CA ALA A 243 -21.56 -16.17 5.10
C ALA A 243 -22.96 -16.79 4.90
N MET A 244 -24.03 -15.99 4.92
CA MET A 244 -25.39 -16.47 4.63
C MET A 244 -25.49 -17.05 3.22
N ILE A 245 -24.99 -16.34 2.20
CA ILE A 245 -25.00 -16.86 0.83
C ILE A 245 -24.07 -18.08 0.71
N GLY A 246 -22.95 -18.11 1.46
CA GLY A 246 -22.05 -19.25 1.53
C GLY A 246 -22.70 -20.52 2.05
N SER A 247 -23.66 -20.40 2.98
CA SER A 247 -24.42 -21.52 3.53
C SER A 247 -25.55 -22.02 2.64
N MET A 248 -25.93 -21.28 1.59
CA MET A 248 -26.95 -21.67 0.63
C MET A 248 -26.44 -22.74 -0.33
N THR A 249 -27.29 -23.64 -0.75
CA THR A 249 -27.01 -24.56 -1.86
C THR A 249 -26.88 -23.82 -3.18
N GLN A 250 -26.29 -24.43 -4.19
CA GLN A 250 -26.14 -23.82 -5.51
C GLN A 250 -27.50 -23.44 -6.11
N GLN A 251 -28.49 -24.30 -5.95
CA GLN A 251 -29.86 -24.11 -6.45
C GLN A 251 -30.55 -22.91 -5.80
N GLU A 252 -30.32 -22.69 -4.48
CA GLU A 252 -30.83 -21.54 -3.73
C GLU A 252 -30.16 -20.22 -4.14
N ARG A 253 -28.91 -20.26 -4.55
CA ARG A 253 -28.19 -19.07 -5.04
C ARG A 253 -28.63 -18.64 -6.43
N GLU A 254 -28.90 -19.61 -7.31
CA GLU A 254 -29.29 -19.37 -8.71
C GLU A 254 -30.77 -18.99 -8.85
N ASN A 255 -31.64 -19.45 -7.92
CA ASN A 255 -33.07 -19.20 -7.97
C ASN A 255 -33.65 -18.65 -6.64
N PRO A 256 -33.26 -17.44 -6.25
CA PRO A 256 -33.60 -16.86 -4.96
C PRO A 256 -35.13 -16.66 -4.76
N VAL A 257 -35.91 -16.47 -5.83
CA VAL A 257 -37.33 -16.18 -5.78
C VAL A 257 -38.17 -17.43 -5.58
N SER A 258 -37.73 -18.59 -6.07
CA SER A 258 -38.52 -19.86 -5.95
C SER A 258 -38.56 -20.38 -4.50
N TYR A 259 -37.58 -20.00 -3.67
CA TYR A 259 -37.52 -20.47 -2.27
C TYR A 259 -38.29 -19.63 -1.26
N THR A 260 -38.54 -18.36 -1.54
CA THR A 260 -39.35 -17.49 -0.66
C THR A 260 -40.82 -17.91 -0.61
N HIS A 261 -41.33 -18.52 -1.68
CA HIS A 261 -42.74 -18.97 -1.72
C HIS A 261 -42.95 -20.39 -1.20
N LEU A 262 -41.95 -21.28 -1.30
CA LEU A 262 -42.10 -22.67 -0.86
C LEU A 262 -41.80 -22.89 0.62
N ARG A 263 -41.04 -22.03 1.28
CA ARG A 263 -40.64 -22.17 2.68
C ARG A 263 -41.30 -21.19 3.66
N ALA A 264 -42.11 -20.28 3.20
CA ALA A 264 -42.85 -19.37 4.10
C ALA A 264 -43.82 -20.15 5.08
N HIS A 265 -44.13 -21.41 4.79
CA HIS A 265 -44.89 -22.26 5.66
C HIS A 265 -44.09 -23.25 6.55
N GLU A 266 -42.74 -23.36 6.33
CA GLU A 266 -41.94 -24.32 7.10
C GLU A 266 -40.74 -23.67 7.83
N THR A 267 -40.61 -22.34 7.85
CA THR A 267 -39.36 -21.66 8.14
C THR A 267 -39.02 -21.40 9.60
N ASP A 268 -39.85 -21.80 10.56
CA ASP A 268 -39.59 -21.42 11.96
C ASP A 268 -38.57 -22.31 12.69
N SER A 269 -38.17 -23.48 12.18
CA SER A 269 -37.30 -24.36 12.95
C SER A 269 -36.00 -24.82 12.25
N TYR A 270 -35.94 -24.93 10.93
CA TYR A 270 -34.81 -25.57 10.26
C TYR A 270 -33.66 -24.65 9.88
N LEU A 271 -33.90 -23.39 9.54
CA LEU A 271 -32.85 -22.42 9.19
C LEU A 271 -32.09 -21.90 10.41
N VAL A 272 -32.76 -21.78 11.54
CA VAL A 272 -32.16 -21.37 12.82
C VAL A 272 -31.24 -22.47 13.37
N CYS A 273 -31.59 -23.74 13.22
CA CYS A 273 -30.78 -24.87 13.69
C CYS A 273 -29.48 -25.08 12.86
N ARG A 274 -29.48 -24.78 11.59
CA ARG A 274 -28.28 -24.94 10.75
C ARG A 274 -27.23 -23.81 10.93
N LEU A 275 -27.67 -22.62 11.31
CA LEU A 275 -26.82 -21.48 11.64
C LEU A 275 -26.24 -21.53 13.07
N LEU A 276 -26.78 -22.40 13.95
CA LEU A 276 -26.32 -22.53 15.33
C LEU A 276 -25.45 -23.78 15.57
N LEU A 277 -25.27 -24.66 14.57
CA LEU A 277 -24.54 -25.93 14.70
C LEU A 277 -23.22 -25.99 13.91
N GLU A 278 -22.83 -24.93 13.21
CA GLU A 278 -21.48 -24.68 12.64
C GLU A 278 -20.90 -23.38 13.20
#